data_982c27dbb341fbf1ad8ac1c64e74e834
#
_entry.id   982c27dbb341fbf1ad8ac1c64e74e834
#
_cell.length_a   1.000
_cell.length_b   1.000
_cell.length_c   1.000
_cell.angle_alpha   90.00
_cell.angle_beta   90.00
_cell.angle_gamma   90.00
#
_symmetry.space_group_name_H-M   'P 1'
#
loop_
_entity.id
_entity.type
_entity.pdbx_description
1 polymer ?
#
loop_
_entity_poly.entity_id
_entity_poly.type
_entity_poly.pdbx_seq_one_letter_code
_entity_poly.pdbx_strand_id
1 'polypeptide(L)'
;KELLDQWKAAPRLDKKADTELWKRFSSARNKFDKRRRTHFASLDATQKEVATKKKELVEKAEAMAKSTDWVATARAYKSLMDQWKAAGRGKASEDTKLWARFKSAQDAFFAAKNADLEKREGTMVENLAKREALIPRIEAILPITDLDKARKEFRELMAEWSKIGMTDRTKRAALDARVDK
;
A
#
# COMPACT_ATOMS: atom_id res chain seq x y z
N LYS A 1 -18.12 37.18 -24.26
CA LYS A 1 -19.11 38.16 -23.83
C LYS A 1 -18.72 39.56 -24.36
N GLU A 2 -17.53 40.02 -24.07
CA GLU A 2 -16.97 41.31 -24.47
C GLU A 2 -17.08 41.60 -25.99
N LEU A 3 -16.65 40.66 -26.87
CA LEU A 3 -16.78 40.84 -28.32
C LEU A 3 -18.23 41.01 -28.79
N LEU A 4 -19.20 40.41 -28.15
CA LEU A 4 -20.61 40.62 -28.48
C LEU A 4 -21.12 41.95 -28.02
N ASP A 5 -20.61 42.45 -26.88
CA ASP A 5 -20.96 43.75 -26.34
C ASP A 5 -20.35 44.86 -27.23
N GLN A 6 -19.11 44.68 -27.68
CA GLN A 6 -18.44 45.56 -28.70
C GLN A 6 -19.22 45.56 -30.03
N TRP A 7 -19.66 44.37 -30.49
CA TRP A 7 -20.53 44.30 -31.70
C TRP A 7 -21.81 45.11 -31.57
N LYS A 8 -22.45 45.02 -30.44
CA LYS A 8 -23.70 45.76 -30.18
C LYS A 8 -23.48 47.27 -30.05
N ALA A 9 -22.35 47.71 -29.57
CA ALA A 9 -21.96 49.09 -29.42
C ALA A 9 -21.46 49.75 -30.73
N ALA A 10 -21.08 48.94 -31.72
CA ALA A 10 -20.57 49.43 -32.99
C ALA A 10 -21.68 50.16 -33.79
N PRO A 11 -21.31 51.25 -34.51
CA PRO A 11 -22.25 51.96 -35.40
C PRO A 11 -22.83 50.97 -36.44
N ARG A 12 -24.11 51.17 -36.75
CA ARG A 12 -24.79 50.34 -37.76
C ARG A 12 -24.34 50.80 -39.18
N LEU A 13 -24.10 49.77 -40.02
CA LEU A 13 -23.83 49.91 -41.43
C LEU A 13 -25.12 49.82 -42.28
N ASP A 14 -24.97 49.79 -43.62
CA ASP A 14 -26.09 49.42 -44.47
C ASP A 14 -26.57 47.98 -44.17
N LYS A 15 -27.85 47.71 -44.40
CA LYS A 15 -28.50 46.44 -44.02
C LYS A 15 -27.82 45.21 -44.60
N LYS A 16 -27.24 45.28 -45.78
CA LYS A 16 -26.62 44.14 -46.47
C LYS A 16 -25.28 43.81 -45.85
N ALA A 17 -24.41 44.85 -45.64
CA ALA A 17 -23.13 44.70 -45.02
C ALA A 17 -23.23 44.22 -43.56
N ASP A 18 -24.18 44.81 -42.81
CA ASP A 18 -24.42 44.42 -41.40
C ASP A 18 -24.82 42.95 -41.30
N THR A 19 -25.69 42.46 -42.23
CA THR A 19 -26.14 41.06 -42.27
C THR A 19 -24.97 40.11 -42.63
N GLU A 20 -24.13 40.44 -43.57
CA GLU A 20 -22.98 39.64 -43.95
C GLU A 20 -21.93 39.55 -42.84
N LEU A 21 -21.62 40.68 -42.21
CA LEU A 21 -20.68 40.72 -41.09
C LEU A 21 -21.22 39.94 -39.89
N TRP A 22 -22.52 40.07 -39.60
CA TRP A 22 -23.18 39.29 -38.52
C TRP A 22 -23.11 37.79 -38.79
N LYS A 23 -23.36 37.33 -40.00
CA LYS A 23 -23.22 35.92 -40.38
C LYS A 23 -21.79 35.39 -40.11
N ARG A 24 -20.79 36.18 -40.50
CA ARG A 24 -19.38 35.80 -40.27
C ARG A 24 -19.05 35.77 -38.79
N PHE A 25 -19.44 36.82 -38.03
CA PHE A 25 -19.21 36.89 -36.59
C PHE A 25 -19.92 35.76 -35.85
N SER A 26 -21.22 35.54 -36.10
CA SER A 26 -21.99 34.50 -35.47
C SER A 26 -21.49 33.10 -35.81
N SER A 27 -21.08 32.86 -37.06
CA SER A 27 -20.46 31.59 -37.48
C SER A 27 -19.13 31.32 -36.73
N ALA A 28 -18.26 32.32 -36.65
CA ALA A 28 -16.98 32.20 -35.91
C ALA A 28 -17.22 31.90 -34.43
N ARG A 29 -18.15 32.65 -33.81
CA ARG A 29 -18.56 32.43 -32.42
C ARG A 29 -19.12 31.03 -32.19
N ASN A 30 -20.04 30.58 -33.04
CA ASN A 30 -20.64 29.25 -32.93
C ASN A 30 -19.59 28.14 -33.09
N LYS A 31 -18.62 28.29 -34.01
CA LYS A 31 -17.49 27.35 -34.16
C LYS A 31 -16.65 27.30 -32.89
N PHE A 32 -16.34 28.46 -32.30
CA PHE A 32 -15.58 28.53 -31.04
C PHE A 32 -16.37 27.86 -29.90
N ASP A 33 -17.63 28.18 -29.71
CA ASP A 33 -18.46 27.62 -28.65
C ASP A 33 -18.66 26.10 -28.81
N LYS A 34 -18.77 25.61 -30.05
CA LYS A 34 -18.80 24.15 -30.33
C LYS A 34 -17.49 23.51 -29.94
N ARG A 35 -16.33 24.04 -30.36
CA ARG A 35 -15.01 23.51 -30.02
C ARG A 35 -14.79 23.50 -28.50
N ARG A 36 -15.14 24.59 -27.82
CA ARG A 36 -15.07 24.70 -26.37
C ARG A 36 -15.88 23.62 -25.68
N ARG A 37 -17.15 23.46 -26.06
CA ARG A 37 -18.04 22.40 -25.49
C ARG A 37 -17.48 21.01 -25.73
N THR A 38 -17.00 20.72 -26.93
CA THR A 38 -16.40 19.41 -27.26
C THR A 38 -15.15 19.17 -26.43
N HIS A 39 -14.29 20.17 -26.28
CA HIS A 39 -13.07 20.04 -25.45
C HIS A 39 -13.39 19.75 -23.98
N PHE A 40 -14.32 20.51 -23.38
CA PHE A 40 -14.71 20.26 -22.00
C PHE A 40 -15.42 18.92 -21.81
N ALA A 41 -16.26 18.51 -22.75
CA ALA A 41 -16.92 17.21 -22.70
C ALA A 41 -15.88 16.06 -22.79
N SER A 42 -14.88 16.18 -23.68
CA SER A 42 -13.78 15.21 -23.77
C SER A 42 -12.96 15.16 -22.48
N LEU A 43 -12.62 16.32 -21.93
CA LEU A 43 -11.88 16.40 -20.65
C LEU A 43 -12.67 15.75 -19.50
N ASP A 44 -13.96 16.04 -19.39
CA ASP A 44 -14.82 15.44 -18.36
C ASP A 44 -14.95 13.92 -18.51
N ALA A 45 -15.07 13.43 -19.76
CA ALA A 45 -15.10 12.00 -20.04
C ALA A 45 -13.78 11.31 -19.62
N THR A 46 -12.64 11.91 -19.96
CA THR A 46 -11.32 11.38 -19.56
C THR A 46 -11.17 11.38 -18.03
N GLN A 47 -11.57 12.45 -17.35
CA GLN A 47 -11.51 12.52 -15.90
C GLN A 47 -12.39 11.48 -15.21
N LYS A 48 -13.59 11.22 -15.76
CA LYS A 48 -14.48 10.16 -15.26
C LYS A 48 -13.86 8.76 -15.43
N GLU A 49 -13.26 8.50 -16.58
CA GLU A 49 -12.57 7.22 -16.82
C GLU A 49 -11.42 7.01 -15.81
N VAL A 50 -10.59 8.03 -15.60
CA VAL A 50 -9.53 7.98 -14.59
C VAL A 50 -10.09 7.72 -13.19
N ALA A 51 -11.16 8.41 -12.81
CA ALA A 51 -11.80 8.23 -11.51
C ALA A 51 -12.34 6.80 -11.33
N THR A 52 -12.97 6.22 -12.36
CA THR A 52 -13.45 4.84 -12.34
C THR A 52 -12.29 3.85 -12.14
N LYS A 53 -11.22 3.97 -12.93
CA LYS A 53 -10.02 3.12 -12.77
C LYS A 53 -9.43 3.22 -11.38
N LYS A 54 -9.27 4.43 -10.85
CA LYS A 54 -8.73 4.65 -9.50
C LYS A 54 -9.64 4.10 -8.41
N LYS A 55 -10.96 4.18 -8.57
CA LYS A 55 -11.93 3.60 -7.65
C LYS A 55 -11.79 2.08 -7.57
N GLU A 56 -11.66 1.41 -8.70
CA GLU A 56 -11.40 -0.04 -8.74
C GLU A 56 -10.10 -0.42 -8.02
N LEU A 57 -9.03 0.41 -8.18
CA LEU A 57 -7.77 0.19 -7.48
C LEU A 57 -7.90 0.35 -5.97
N VAL A 58 -8.70 1.34 -5.52
CA VAL A 58 -9.00 1.54 -4.10
C VAL A 58 -9.76 0.34 -3.53
N GLU A 59 -10.80 -0.13 -4.23
CA GLU A 59 -11.58 -1.30 -3.80
C GLU A 59 -10.70 -2.55 -3.66
N LYS A 60 -9.78 -2.78 -4.61
CA LYS A 60 -8.78 -3.87 -4.51
C LYS A 60 -7.83 -3.67 -3.32
N ALA A 61 -7.36 -2.46 -3.07
CA ALA A 61 -6.50 -2.15 -1.94
C ALA A 61 -7.21 -2.39 -0.61
N GLU A 62 -8.45 -1.93 -0.47
CA GLU A 62 -9.28 -2.12 0.73
C GLU A 62 -9.58 -3.61 1.00
N ALA A 63 -9.86 -4.39 -0.04
CA ALA A 63 -10.08 -5.84 0.08
C ALA A 63 -8.85 -6.59 0.62
N MET A 64 -7.64 -6.08 0.35
CA MET A 64 -6.39 -6.71 0.80
C MET A 64 -5.85 -6.14 2.12
N ALA A 65 -6.45 -5.09 2.68
CA ALA A 65 -5.92 -4.39 3.86
C ALA A 65 -5.77 -5.29 5.10
N LYS A 66 -6.56 -6.35 5.20
CA LYS A 66 -6.54 -7.32 6.31
C LYS A 66 -5.89 -8.66 5.95
N SER A 67 -5.22 -8.74 4.80
CA SER A 67 -4.54 -9.97 4.37
C SER A 67 -3.35 -10.30 5.29
N THR A 68 -3.18 -11.59 5.59
CA THR A 68 -2.02 -12.13 6.31
C THR A 68 -0.98 -12.78 5.39
N ASP A 69 -1.24 -12.84 4.08
CA ASP A 69 -0.22 -13.21 3.10
C ASP A 69 0.68 -12.00 2.81
N TRP A 70 1.65 -11.80 3.69
CA TRP A 70 2.52 -10.62 3.68
C TRP A 70 3.30 -10.44 2.38
N VAL A 71 3.74 -11.54 1.76
CA VAL A 71 4.61 -11.47 0.57
C VAL A 71 3.80 -11.19 -0.69
N ALA A 72 2.77 -11.97 -0.95
CA ALA A 72 1.94 -11.79 -2.14
C ALA A 72 1.20 -10.45 -2.10
N THR A 73 0.65 -10.07 -0.94
CA THR A 73 -0.09 -8.82 -0.78
C THR A 73 0.82 -7.58 -0.90
N ALA A 74 2.06 -7.63 -0.38
CA ALA A 74 3.01 -6.54 -0.57
C ALA A 74 3.36 -6.34 -2.06
N ARG A 75 3.52 -7.41 -2.82
CA ARG A 75 3.71 -7.36 -4.28
C ARG A 75 2.48 -6.79 -4.99
N ALA A 76 1.29 -7.20 -4.57
CA ALA A 76 0.03 -6.69 -5.10
C ALA A 76 -0.11 -5.18 -4.86
N TYR A 77 0.19 -4.66 -3.68
CA TYR A 77 0.19 -3.22 -3.41
C TYR A 77 1.18 -2.45 -4.28
N LYS A 78 2.37 -3.01 -4.54
CA LYS A 78 3.34 -2.41 -5.48
C LYS A 78 2.73 -2.31 -6.89
N SER A 79 2.13 -3.38 -7.38
CA SER A 79 1.46 -3.38 -8.69
C SER A 79 0.29 -2.40 -8.75
N LEU A 80 -0.53 -2.31 -7.70
CA LEU A 80 -1.63 -1.33 -7.62
C LEU A 80 -1.11 0.11 -7.65
N MET A 81 0.03 0.38 -7.00
CA MET A 81 0.67 1.70 -7.03
C MET A 81 1.15 2.06 -8.45
N ASP A 82 1.72 1.10 -9.18
CA ASP A 82 2.15 1.34 -10.56
C ASP A 82 0.94 1.60 -11.48
N GLN A 83 -0.15 0.83 -11.31
CA GLN A 83 -1.42 1.07 -12.01
C GLN A 83 -2.03 2.42 -11.65
N TRP A 84 -1.94 2.83 -10.37
CA TRP A 84 -2.40 4.15 -9.93
C TRP A 84 -1.68 5.29 -10.65
N LYS A 85 -0.36 5.19 -10.76
CA LYS A 85 0.46 6.17 -11.48
C LYS A 85 0.12 6.19 -12.98
N ALA A 86 -0.07 5.02 -13.58
CA ALA A 86 -0.42 4.87 -14.98
C ALA A 86 -1.82 5.38 -15.33
N ALA A 87 -2.77 5.36 -14.38
CA ALA A 87 -4.12 5.86 -14.59
C ALA A 87 -4.19 7.38 -14.87
N GLY A 88 -3.13 8.12 -14.56
CA GLY A 88 -3.04 9.54 -14.84
C GLY A 88 -3.74 10.43 -13.80
N ARG A 89 -4.07 11.68 -14.20
CA ARG A 89 -4.70 12.68 -13.33
C ARG A 89 -6.19 12.80 -13.62
N GLY A 90 -7.01 12.59 -12.62
CA GLY A 90 -8.44 12.86 -12.64
C GLY A 90 -8.77 14.25 -12.08
N LYS A 91 -10.01 14.44 -11.64
CA LYS A 91 -10.45 15.65 -10.96
C LYS A 91 -9.80 15.74 -9.58
N ALA A 92 -9.10 16.84 -9.28
CA ALA A 92 -8.27 16.96 -8.09
C ALA A 92 -8.99 16.61 -6.77
N SER A 93 -10.22 17.07 -6.59
CA SER A 93 -11.02 16.79 -5.37
C SER A 93 -11.36 15.30 -5.21
N GLU A 94 -11.58 14.60 -6.31
CA GLU A 94 -11.89 13.16 -6.34
C GLU A 94 -10.62 12.33 -6.16
N ASP A 95 -9.56 12.70 -6.87
CA ASP A 95 -8.24 12.08 -6.73
C ASP A 95 -7.73 12.13 -5.29
N THR A 96 -7.88 13.26 -4.60
CA THR A 96 -7.49 13.40 -3.19
C THR A 96 -8.26 12.44 -2.28
N LYS A 97 -9.58 12.30 -2.48
CA LYS A 97 -10.40 11.37 -1.69
C LYS A 97 -10.03 9.91 -1.94
N LEU A 98 -9.88 9.54 -3.21
CA LEU A 98 -9.50 8.18 -3.59
C LEU A 98 -8.09 7.83 -3.10
N TRP A 99 -7.16 8.78 -3.19
CA TRP A 99 -5.81 8.61 -2.68
C TRP A 99 -5.78 8.38 -1.17
N ALA A 100 -6.55 9.17 -0.40
CA ALA A 100 -6.63 9.00 1.05
C ALA A 100 -7.12 7.59 1.43
N ARG A 101 -8.13 7.06 0.74
CA ARG A 101 -8.64 5.69 0.96
C ARG A 101 -7.59 4.64 0.59
N PHE A 102 -6.98 4.77 -0.59
CA PHE A 102 -5.92 3.86 -1.05
C PHE A 102 -4.77 3.80 -0.05
N LYS A 103 -4.28 4.98 0.35
CA LYS A 103 -3.19 5.10 1.32
C LYS A 103 -3.56 4.51 2.67
N SER A 104 -4.76 4.79 3.19
CA SER A 104 -5.24 4.23 4.46
C SER A 104 -5.25 2.70 4.45
N ALA A 105 -5.74 2.09 3.35
CA ALA A 105 -5.74 0.63 3.20
C ALA A 105 -4.31 0.05 3.16
N GLN A 106 -3.42 0.71 2.43
CA GLN A 106 -2.01 0.33 2.34
C GLN A 106 -1.31 0.46 3.70
N ASP A 107 -1.48 1.59 4.39
CA ASP A 107 -0.87 1.84 5.70
C ASP A 107 -1.36 0.81 6.74
N ALA A 108 -2.64 0.46 6.73
CA ALA A 108 -3.20 -0.57 7.62
C ALA A 108 -2.56 -1.95 7.40
N PHE A 109 -2.38 -2.36 6.13
CA PHE A 109 -1.71 -3.62 5.80
C PHE A 109 -0.24 -3.63 6.26
N PHE A 110 0.52 -2.58 5.94
CA PHE A 110 1.94 -2.54 6.32
C PHE A 110 2.14 -2.41 7.82
N ALA A 111 1.27 -1.71 8.54
CA ALA A 111 1.28 -1.67 10.00
C ALA A 111 1.05 -3.06 10.62
N ALA A 112 0.06 -3.81 10.11
CA ALA A 112 -0.22 -5.17 10.58
C ALA A 112 0.94 -6.13 10.26
N LYS A 113 1.55 -6.01 9.07
CA LYS A 113 2.74 -6.78 8.70
C LYS A 113 3.92 -6.51 9.63
N ASN A 114 4.19 -5.25 9.94
CA ASN A 114 5.29 -4.87 10.83
C ASN A 114 5.04 -5.37 12.27
N ALA A 115 3.81 -5.24 12.77
CA ALA A 115 3.44 -5.77 14.08
C ALA A 115 3.59 -7.31 14.18
N ASP A 116 3.26 -8.05 13.11
CA ASP A 116 3.49 -9.51 13.06
C ASP A 116 4.99 -9.84 13.07
N LEU A 117 5.80 -9.07 12.33
CA LEU A 117 7.25 -9.24 12.31
C LEU A 117 7.86 -8.98 13.70
N GLU A 118 7.54 -7.86 14.33
CA GLU A 118 7.99 -7.50 15.68
C GLU A 118 7.60 -8.56 16.72
N LYS A 119 6.36 -9.07 16.63
CA LYS A 119 5.89 -10.15 17.50
C LYS A 119 6.72 -11.43 17.33
N ARG A 120 7.03 -11.80 16.09
CA ARG A 120 7.87 -12.98 15.80
C ARG A 120 9.29 -12.80 16.31
N GLU A 121 9.88 -11.63 16.09
CA GLU A 121 11.21 -11.29 16.59
C GLU A 121 11.25 -11.32 18.13
N GLY A 122 10.26 -10.71 18.80
CA GLY A 122 10.13 -10.76 20.24
C GLY A 122 10.03 -12.19 20.78
N THR A 123 9.21 -13.03 20.13
CA THR A 123 9.09 -14.46 20.48
C THR A 123 10.42 -15.20 20.31
N MET A 124 11.18 -14.90 19.24
CA MET A 124 12.50 -15.52 19.04
C MET A 124 13.52 -15.11 20.10
N VAL A 125 13.50 -13.84 20.54
CA VAL A 125 14.35 -13.35 21.64
C VAL A 125 13.99 -14.03 22.96
N GLU A 126 12.70 -14.13 23.30
CA GLU A 126 12.23 -14.86 24.49
C GLU A 126 12.66 -16.34 24.48
N ASN A 127 12.48 -16.99 23.34
CA ASN A 127 12.88 -18.38 23.17
C ASN A 127 14.38 -18.58 23.31
N LEU A 128 15.18 -17.62 22.80
CA LEU A 128 16.62 -17.63 22.98
C LEU A 128 16.99 -17.53 24.47
N ALA A 129 16.42 -16.59 25.19
CA ALA A 129 16.65 -16.43 26.63
C ALA A 129 16.28 -17.67 27.43
N LYS A 130 15.17 -18.35 27.07
CA LYS A 130 14.77 -19.63 27.69
C LYS A 130 15.82 -20.72 27.44
N ARG A 131 16.38 -20.82 26.23
CA ARG A 131 17.46 -21.79 25.93
C ARG A 131 18.75 -21.45 26.69
N GLU A 132 19.15 -20.18 26.69
CA GLU A 132 20.33 -19.72 27.45
C GLU A 132 20.21 -20.03 28.94
N ALA A 133 19.01 -19.93 29.52
CA ALA A 133 18.77 -20.26 30.93
C ALA A 133 18.86 -21.77 31.23
N LEU A 134 18.64 -22.64 30.25
CA LEU A 134 18.79 -24.09 30.41
C LEU A 134 20.26 -24.55 30.37
N ILE A 135 21.13 -23.85 29.64
CA ILE A 135 22.53 -24.25 29.49
C ILE A 135 23.25 -24.46 30.82
N PRO A 136 23.26 -23.51 31.77
CA PRO A 136 23.95 -23.73 33.08
C PRO A 136 23.33 -24.87 33.87
N ARG A 137 22.04 -25.16 33.72
CA ARG A 137 21.39 -26.30 34.36
C ARG A 137 21.85 -27.65 33.75
N ILE A 138 22.07 -27.68 32.42
CA ILE A 138 22.60 -28.84 31.73
C ILE A 138 24.08 -29.04 32.12
N GLU A 139 24.86 -27.98 32.07
CA GLU A 139 26.29 -28.04 32.43
C GLU A 139 26.52 -28.43 33.91
N ALA A 140 25.60 -28.10 34.83
CA ALA A 140 25.64 -28.45 36.25
C ALA A 140 25.45 -29.94 36.53
N ILE A 141 25.04 -30.75 35.54
CA ILE A 141 24.99 -32.22 35.68
C ILE A 141 26.41 -32.82 35.78
N LEU A 142 27.42 -32.09 35.30
CA LEU A 142 28.80 -32.50 35.36
C LEU A 142 29.53 -31.98 36.62
N PRO A 143 30.42 -32.77 37.23
CA PRO A 143 30.79 -34.15 36.91
C PRO A 143 29.70 -35.16 37.37
N ILE A 144 29.53 -36.22 36.59
CA ILE A 144 28.50 -37.26 36.90
C ILE A 144 29.00 -38.12 38.10
N THR A 145 28.31 -37.96 39.21
CA THR A 145 28.55 -38.79 40.42
C THR A 145 27.53 -39.93 40.58
N ASP A 146 26.31 -39.69 40.05
CA ASP A 146 25.20 -40.66 40.02
C ASP A 146 24.64 -40.73 38.60
N LEU A 147 24.84 -41.82 37.90
CA LEU A 147 24.48 -41.97 36.48
C LEU A 147 22.96 -41.97 36.26
N ASP A 148 22.19 -42.60 37.15
CA ASP A 148 20.73 -42.71 36.96
C ASP A 148 20.06 -41.35 37.21
N LYS A 149 20.50 -40.63 38.23
CA LYS A 149 20.08 -39.27 38.53
C LYS A 149 20.41 -38.33 37.38
N ALA A 150 21.68 -38.36 36.92
CA ALA A 150 22.13 -37.53 35.81
C ALA A 150 21.30 -37.77 34.53
N ARG A 151 21.04 -39.02 34.17
CA ARG A 151 20.21 -39.40 33.01
C ARG A 151 18.77 -38.88 33.13
N LYS A 152 18.17 -38.94 34.32
CA LYS A 152 16.84 -38.42 34.55
C LYS A 152 16.79 -36.91 34.41
N GLU A 153 17.69 -36.18 35.05
CA GLU A 153 17.78 -34.72 34.98
C GLU A 153 18.04 -34.23 33.56
N PHE A 154 18.98 -34.87 32.86
CA PHE A 154 19.27 -34.52 31.47
C PHE A 154 18.05 -34.76 30.57
N ARG A 155 17.32 -35.84 30.72
CA ARG A 155 16.10 -36.13 29.95
C ARG A 155 15.03 -35.08 30.20
N GLU A 156 14.86 -34.63 31.42
CA GLU A 156 13.89 -33.60 31.80
C GLU A 156 14.26 -32.24 31.16
N LEU A 157 15.53 -31.88 31.25
CA LEU A 157 16.04 -30.64 30.63
C LEU A 157 15.93 -30.66 29.10
N MET A 158 16.22 -31.78 28.47
CA MET A 158 16.07 -31.92 27.01
C MET A 158 14.58 -31.92 26.59
N ALA A 159 13.69 -32.39 27.42
CA ALA A 159 12.24 -32.26 27.21
C ALA A 159 11.77 -30.79 27.30
N GLU A 160 12.34 -30.00 28.23
CA GLU A 160 12.11 -28.55 28.28
C GLU A 160 12.71 -27.87 27.04
N TRP A 161 13.94 -28.21 26.66
CA TRP A 161 14.63 -27.69 25.48
C TRP A 161 13.84 -27.88 24.18
N SER A 162 13.29 -29.08 24.01
CA SER A 162 12.53 -29.44 22.80
C SER A 162 11.22 -28.68 22.64
N LYS A 163 10.62 -28.21 23.74
CA LYS A 163 9.38 -27.42 23.76
C LYS A 163 9.59 -25.96 23.39
N ILE A 164 10.83 -25.45 23.47
CA ILE A 164 11.13 -24.07 23.12
C ILE A 164 11.08 -23.90 21.59
N GLY A 165 10.29 -22.93 21.14
CA GLY A 165 10.05 -22.65 19.73
C GLY A 165 11.28 -22.13 18.97
N MET A 166 11.01 -21.48 17.84
CA MET A 166 12.05 -20.93 16.95
C MET A 166 12.88 -19.84 17.65
N THR A 167 14.19 -19.86 17.36
CA THR A 167 15.16 -18.85 17.77
C THR A 167 16.02 -18.47 16.57
N ASP A 168 16.86 -17.46 16.71
CA ASP A 168 17.88 -17.15 15.72
C ASP A 168 18.77 -18.36 15.43
N ARG A 169 18.95 -18.69 14.14
CA ARG A 169 19.63 -19.91 13.69
C ARG A 169 21.09 -19.96 14.15
N THR A 170 21.80 -18.84 14.08
CA THR A 170 23.23 -18.76 14.41
C THR A 170 23.43 -18.93 15.91
N LYS A 171 22.65 -18.21 16.71
CA LYS A 171 22.68 -18.29 18.16
C LYS A 171 22.26 -19.67 18.66
N ARG A 172 21.23 -20.26 18.05
CA ARG A 172 20.81 -21.61 18.34
C ARG A 172 21.93 -22.63 18.13
N ALA A 173 22.61 -22.58 16.98
CA ALA A 173 23.71 -23.52 16.70
C ALA A 173 24.83 -23.44 17.72
N ALA A 174 25.14 -22.24 18.24
CA ALA A 174 26.11 -22.06 19.29
C ALA A 174 25.68 -22.69 20.63
N LEU A 175 24.40 -22.63 20.96
CA LEU A 175 23.86 -23.25 22.17
C LEU A 175 23.76 -24.77 22.03
N ASP A 176 23.31 -25.28 20.87
CA ASP A 176 23.24 -26.71 20.57
C ASP A 176 24.66 -27.35 20.71
N ALA A 177 25.72 -26.69 20.20
CA ALA A 177 27.12 -27.13 20.34
C ALA A 177 27.61 -27.14 21.81
N ARG A 178 27.01 -26.41 22.72
CA ARG A 178 27.32 -26.46 24.17
C ARG A 178 26.64 -27.64 24.84
N VAL A 179 25.46 -28.00 24.39
CA VAL A 179 24.69 -29.14 24.91
C VAL A 179 25.31 -30.49 24.48
N ASP A 180 25.92 -30.50 23.27
CA ASP A 180 26.55 -31.70 22.67
C ASP A 180 27.94 -32.03 23.25
N LYS A 181 28.52 -31.16 24.06
CA LYS A 181 29.80 -31.38 24.76
C LYS A 181 29.66 -32.18 26.05
#